data_aa55f091f19ba491ee07b82453817c6d
#
_entry.id   aa55f091f19ba491ee07b82453817c6d
#
_cell.length_a   1.000
_cell.length_b   1.000
_cell.length_c   1.000
_cell.angle_alpha   90.00
_cell.angle_beta   90.00
_cell.angle_gamma   90.00
#
_symmetry.space_group_name_H-M   'P 1'
#
loop_
_entity.id
_entity.type
_entity.pdbx_description
1 polymer ?
#
loop_
_entity_poly.entity_id
_entity_poly.type
_entity_poly.pdbx_seq_one_letter_code
_entity_poly.pdbx_strand_id
1 'polypeptide(L)'
;MSTNRPAGKVAVRPPVQDRPFEEWDEEQLEAALEKLKEAHLKLRSLRSTIPRMVQPLTSEPPPPPEILHAKAQASLFAAMQEVKSFRETITSEGFKKVTEHATMSRRRNGKNIKPWKARDEPEWAS
;
A
#
# COMPACT_ATOMS: atom_id res chain seq x y z
N MET A 1 -15.86 12.51 45.31
CA MET A 1 -15.81 12.39 44.83
C MET A 1 -15.29 12.25 43.91
N SER A 2 -14.87 12.02 43.39
CA SER A 2 -14.32 11.97 42.52
C SER A 2 -14.27 11.32 41.68
N THR A 3 -14.44 11.00 41.14
CA THR A 3 -14.50 10.37 40.30
C THR A 3 -13.85 10.36 39.36
N ASN A 4 -13.28 10.18 39.06
CA ASN A 4 -12.57 10.18 38.28
C ASN A 4 -12.45 9.36 37.31
N ARG A 5 -12.81 9.33 36.51
CA ARG A 5 -12.67 8.69 35.52
C ARG A 5 -11.61 8.91 34.82
N PRO A 6 -11.06 8.05 34.37
CA PRO A 6 -9.88 8.13 33.71
C PRO A 6 -10.20 8.74 32.47
N ALA A 7 -9.77 9.73 32.38
CA ALA A 7 -9.93 10.38 31.29
C ALA A 7 -9.46 9.64 30.22
N GLY A 8 -8.84 9.11 30.01
CA GLY A 8 -8.36 8.54 28.92
C GLY A 8 -8.94 7.29 28.59
N LYS A 9 -10.10 7.10 28.87
CA LYS A 9 -10.61 5.94 28.48
C LYS A 9 -10.61 5.95 27.05
N VAL A 10 -9.59 5.68 26.42
CA VAL A 10 -9.49 5.58 25.02
C VAL A 10 -10.33 4.43 24.60
N ALA A 11 -11.18 4.64 23.66
CA ALA A 11 -11.99 3.56 23.15
C ALA A 11 -11.07 2.62 22.41
N VAL A 12 -10.71 1.55 23.02
CA VAL A 12 -9.87 0.56 22.40
C VAL A 12 -10.70 -0.20 21.38
N ARG A 13 -10.27 -0.21 20.16
CA ARG A 13 -10.96 -0.98 19.13
C ARG A 13 -10.80 -2.46 19.47
N PRO A 14 -11.89 -3.23 19.39
CA PRO A 14 -11.78 -4.66 19.63
C PRO A 14 -10.89 -5.31 18.56
N PRO A 15 -10.28 -6.45 18.87
CA PRO A 15 -9.52 -7.18 17.85
C PRO A 15 -10.37 -7.46 16.63
N VAL A 16 -9.74 -7.55 15.47
CA VAL A 16 -10.47 -7.76 14.24
C VAL A 16 -11.39 -8.96 14.32
N GLN A 17 -10.96 -10.02 14.96
CA GLN A 17 -11.75 -11.23 15.06
C GLN A 17 -13.01 -11.09 15.94
N ASP A 18 -13.02 -10.09 16.79
CA ASP A 18 -14.15 -9.89 17.72
C ASP A 18 -15.15 -8.85 17.23
N ARG A 19 -14.89 -8.23 16.08
CA ARG A 19 -15.79 -7.22 15.54
C ARG A 19 -16.90 -7.88 14.75
N PRO A 20 -18.11 -7.32 14.79
CA PRO A 20 -19.16 -7.81 13.90
C PRO A 20 -18.78 -7.53 12.44
N PHE A 21 -19.12 -8.46 11.57
CA PHE A 21 -18.85 -8.29 10.14
C PHE A 21 -19.78 -7.24 9.57
N GLU A 22 -19.21 -6.26 8.89
CA GLU A 22 -19.96 -5.24 8.20
C GLU A 22 -19.95 -5.56 6.72
N GLU A 23 -21.11 -5.78 6.15
CA GLU A 23 -21.20 -6.04 4.72
C GLU A 23 -21.08 -4.74 3.95
N TRP A 24 -20.24 -4.71 2.96
CA TRP A 24 -20.06 -3.56 2.10
C TRP A 24 -20.91 -3.70 0.84
N ASP A 25 -21.44 -2.57 0.38
CA ASP A 25 -22.18 -2.56 -0.87
C ASP A 25 -21.18 -2.55 -2.05
N GLU A 26 -21.73 -2.59 -3.27
CA GLU A 26 -20.91 -2.65 -4.46
C GLU A 26 -19.97 -1.46 -4.60
N GLU A 27 -20.46 -0.26 -4.29
CA GLU A 27 -19.65 0.95 -4.38
C GLU A 27 -18.47 0.90 -3.42
N GLN A 28 -18.71 0.46 -2.19
CA GLN A 28 -17.65 0.31 -1.19
C GLN A 28 -16.62 -0.74 -1.62
N LEU A 29 -17.07 -1.83 -2.21
CA LEU A 29 -16.18 -2.87 -2.69
C LEU A 29 -15.33 -2.39 -3.87
N GLU A 30 -15.92 -1.63 -4.79
CA GLU A 30 -15.16 -1.07 -5.90
C GLU A 30 -14.11 -0.08 -5.42
N ALA A 31 -14.46 0.77 -4.46
CA ALA A 31 -13.52 1.71 -3.87
C ALA A 31 -12.37 0.97 -3.16
N ALA A 32 -12.68 -0.13 -2.49
CA ALA A 32 -11.67 -0.95 -1.84
C ALA A 32 -10.73 -1.58 -2.85
N LEU A 33 -11.26 -2.08 -3.97
CA LEU A 33 -10.43 -2.66 -5.02
C LEU A 33 -9.50 -1.63 -5.64
N GLU A 34 -9.97 -0.38 -5.80
CA GLU A 34 -9.10 0.69 -6.29
C GLU A 34 -7.94 0.97 -5.34
N LYS A 35 -8.19 0.96 -4.03
CA LYS A 35 -7.12 1.14 -3.05
C LYS A 35 -6.12 0.00 -3.08
N LEU A 36 -6.60 -1.23 -3.20
CA LEU A 36 -5.71 -2.38 -3.33
C LEU A 36 -4.90 -2.32 -4.61
N LYS A 37 -5.52 -1.92 -5.71
CA LYS A 37 -4.84 -1.77 -6.99
C LYS A 37 -3.75 -0.72 -6.91
N GLU A 38 -4.03 0.43 -6.30
CA GLU A 38 -3.03 1.47 -6.12
C GLU A 38 -1.82 0.95 -5.35
N ALA A 39 -2.05 0.26 -4.23
CA ALA A 39 -0.98 -0.31 -3.44
C ALA A 39 -0.20 -1.36 -4.22
N HIS A 40 -0.90 -2.19 -4.97
CA HIS A 40 -0.28 -3.23 -5.78
C HIS A 40 0.63 -2.64 -6.86
N LEU A 41 0.16 -1.62 -7.57
CA LEU A 41 0.95 -0.98 -8.62
C LEU A 41 2.18 -0.27 -8.05
N LYS A 42 2.04 0.37 -6.89
CA LYS A 42 3.17 0.98 -6.21
C LYS A 42 4.19 -0.06 -5.78
N LEU A 43 3.73 -1.18 -5.25
CA LEU A 43 4.61 -2.27 -4.86
C LEU A 43 5.36 -2.83 -6.07
N ARG A 44 4.64 -3.03 -7.18
CA ARG A 44 5.27 -3.49 -8.41
C ARG A 44 6.34 -2.53 -8.89
N SER A 45 6.07 -1.24 -8.82
CA SER A 45 7.02 -0.21 -9.22
C SER A 45 8.32 -0.28 -8.40
N LEU A 46 8.25 -0.67 -7.14
CA LEU A 46 9.44 -0.78 -6.30
C LEU A 46 10.42 -1.83 -6.80
N ARG A 47 9.98 -2.78 -7.61
CA ARG A 47 10.87 -3.80 -8.18
C ARG A 47 11.95 -3.19 -9.06
N SER A 48 11.68 -2.05 -9.68
CA SER A 48 12.63 -1.38 -10.54
C SER A 48 13.26 -0.15 -9.89
N THR A 49 12.94 0.12 -8.62
CA THR A 49 13.45 1.32 -7.94
C THR A 49 14.97 1.32 -7.86
N ILE A 50 15.59 0.23 -7.40
CA ILE A 50 17.04 0.16 -7.29
C ILE A 50 17.71 0.20 -8.66
N PRO A 51 17.28 -0.60 -9.67
CA PRO A 51 17.86 -0.49 -11.00
C PRO A 51 17.79 0.93 -11.58
N ARG A 52 16.67 1.64 -11.40
CA ARG A 52 16.55 3.01 -11.88
C ARG A 52 17.43 3.99 -11.09
N MET A 53 17.61 3.72 -9.80
CA MET A 53 18.46 4.56 -8.95
C MET A 53 19.92 4.50 -9.38
N VAL A 54 20.40 3.33 -9.80
CA VAL A 54 21.81 3.16 -10.17
C VAL A 54 22.07 3.37 -11.66
N GLN A 55 21.02 3.50 -12.47
CA GLN A 55 21.16 3.64 -13.91
C GLN A 55 22.11 4.77 -14.35
N PRO A 56 22.07 5.96 -13.74
CA PRO A 56 23.00 7.02 -14.14
C PRO A 56 24.47 6.65 -13.97
N LEU A 57 24.77 5.73 -13.06
CA LEU A 57 26.15 5.31 -12.80
C LEU A 57 26.64 4.30 -13.83
N THR A 58 25.77 3.76 -14.65
CA THR A 58 26.10 2.73 -15.63
C THR A 58 26.04 3.24 -17.08
N SER A 59 25.88 4.55 -17.27
CA SER A 59 25.82 5.15 -18.60
C SER A 59 27.16 5.02 -19.34
N GLU A 60 27.08 4.74 -20.64
CA GLU A 60 28.25 4.62 -21.49
C GLU A 60 28.02 5.45 -22.77
N PRO A 61 28.88 6.44 -23.06
CA PRO A 61 29.97 6.92 -22.20
C PRO A 61 29.45 7.64 -20.97
N PRO A 62 30.24 7.68 -19.88
CA PRO A 62 29.79 8.37 -18.68
C PRO A 62 29.66 9.88 -18.94
N PRO A 63 28.64 10.52 -18.37
CA PRO A 63 28.51 11.97 -18.52
C PRO A 63 29.57 12.68 -17.67
N PRO A 64 29.78 14.00 -17.89
CA PRO A 64 30.68 14.76 -17.03
C PRO A 64 30.32 14.61 -15.55
N PRO A 65 31.31 14.71 -14.63
CA PRO A 65 31.07 14.46 -13.22
C PRO A 65 29.94 15.27 -12.61
N GLU A 66 29.79 16.53 -13.00
CA GLU A 66 28.75 17.40 -12.46
C GLU A 66 27.35 16.93 -12.88
N ILE A 67 27.22 16.51 -14.12
CA ILE A 67 25.97 15.99 -14.64
C ILE A 67 25.65 14.64 -14.01
N LEU A 68 26.67 13.79 -13.88
CA LEU A 68 26.52 12.49 -13.25
C LEU A 68 26.03 12.63 -11.80
N HIS A 69 26.65 13.56 -11.06
CA HIS A 69 26.26 13.84 -9.68
C HIS A 69 24.80 14.29 -9.59
N ALA A 70 24.41 15.22 -10.45
CA ALA A 70 23.02 15.72 -10.44
C ALA A 70 22.03 14.62 -10.77
N LYS A 71 22.34 13.77 -11.75
CA LYS A 71 21.48 12.66 -12.13
C LYS A 71 21.39 11.62 -11.00
N ALA A 72 22.49 11.33 -10.34
CA ALA A 72 22.52 10.39 -9.23
C ALA A 72 21.68 10.91 -8.06
N GLN A 73 21.78 12.19 -7.75
CA GLN A 73 20.96 12.80 -6.69
C GLN A 73 19.49 12.76 -7.04
N ALA A 74 19.14 13.08 -8.29
CA ALA A 74 17.74 13.06 -8.73
C ALA A 74 17.19 11.64 -8.65
N SER A 75 17.96 10.63 -9.06
CA SER A 75 17.55 9.23 -8.99
C SER A 75 17.34 8.77 -7.55
N LEU A 76 18.23 9.16 -6.66
CA LEU A 76 18.10 8.83 -5.24
C LEU A 76 16.86 9.47 -4.64
N PHE A 77 16.64 10.75 -4.94
CA PHE A 77 15.45 11.45 -4.45
C PHE A 77 14.17 10.76 -4.94
N ALA A 78 14.13 10.41 -6.23
CA ALA A 78 12.97 9.72 -6.80
C ALA A 78 12.73 8.38 -6.11
N ALA A 79 13.79 7.61 -5.85
CA ALA A 79 13.69 6.33 -5.15
C ALA A 79 13.12 6.51 -3.75
N MET A 80 13.60 7.51 -3.02
CA MET A 80 13.10 7.80 -1.68
C MET A 80 11.63 8.18 -1.69
N GLN A 81 11.21 8.96 -2.70
CA GLN A 81 9.81 9.35 -2.83
C GLN A 81 8.91 8.16 -3.15
N GLU A 82 9.39 7.22 -3.95
CA GLU A 82 8.61 6.01 -4.25
C GLU A 82 8.38 5.17 -3.00
N VAL A 83 9.42 4.97 -2.20
CA VAL A 83 9.31 4.21 -0.96
C VAL A 83 8.38 4.93 0.02
N LYS A 84 8.52 6.24 0.14
CA LYS A 84 7.67 7.04 1.01
C LYS A 84 6.21 6.95 0.58
N SER A 85 5.94 7.09 -0.70
CA SER A 85 4.59 7.01 -1.25
C SER A 85 3.95 5.66 -0.97
N PHE A 86 4.70 4.59 -1.17
CA PHE A 86 4.20 3.25 -0.89
C PHE A 86 3.87 3.09 0.60
N ARG A 87 4.78 3.53 1.46
CA ARG A 87 4.56 3.44 2.91
C ARG A 87 3.31 4.21 3.34
N GLU A 88 3.14 5.43 2.82
CA GLU A 88 1.95 6.22 3.13
C GLU A 88 0.68 5.52 2.69
N THR A 89 0.70 4.88 1.53
CA THR A 89 -0.47 4.16 1.03
C THR A 89 -0.84 2.98 1.94
N ILE A 90 0.12 2.14 2.30
CA ILE A 90 -0.19 0.94 3.08
C ILE A 90 -0.44 1.20 4.56
N THR A 91 -0.05 2.37 5.06
CA THR A 91 -0.30 2.74 6.45
C THR A 91 -1.51 3.66 6.60
N SER A 92 -2.16 4.02 5.50
CA SER A 92 -3.35 4.86 5.56
C SER A 92 -4.51 4.14 6.24
N GLU A 93 -5.40 4.92 6.85
CA GLU A 93 -6.59 4.35 7.50
C GLU A 93 -7.50 3.66 6.49
N GLY A 94 -7.59 4.21 5.29
CA GLY A 94 -8.39 3.59 4.23
C GLY A 94 -7.88 2.21 3.85
N PHE A 95 -6.56 2.06 3.73
CA PHE A 95 -5.98 0.76 3.40
C PHE A 95 -6.17 -0.24 4.54
N LYS A 96 -6.01 0.22 5.78
CA LYS A 96 -6.23 -0.64 6.95
C LYS A 96 -7.66 -1.17 7.00
N LYS A 97 -8.63 -0.32 6.70
CA LYS A 97 -10.04 -0.74 6.67
C LYS A 97 -10.28 -1.80 5.61
N VAL A 98 -9.66 -1.65 4.45
CA VAL A 98 -9.80 -2.62 3.37
C VAL A 98 -9.22 -3.97 3.77
N THR A 99 -8.03 -3.98 4.37
CA THR A 99 -7.38 -5.23 4.78
C THR A 99 -8.11 -5.90 5.94
N GLU A 100 -8.62 -5.12 6.88
CA GLU A 100 -9.43 -5.67 7.98
C GLU A 100 -10.71 -6.30 7.44
N HIS A 101 -11.39 -5.63 6.52
CA HIS A 101 -12.60 -6.17 5.93
C HIS A 101 -12.32 -7.45 5.16
N ALA A 102 -11.23 -7.48 4.41
CA ALA A 102 -10.82 -8.68 3.67
C ALA A 102 -10.54 -9.85 4.62
N THR A 103 -9.89 -9.58 5.74
CA THR A 103 -9.60 -10.60 6.75
C THR A 103 -10.89 -11.18 7.32
N MET A 104 -11.84 -10.33 7.65
CA MET A 104 -13.11 -10.77 8.21
C MET A 104 -13.95 -11.52 7.18
N SER A 105 -13.95 -11.05 5.96
CA SER A 105 -14.66 -11.74 4.87
C SER A 105 -14.10 -13.14 4.65
N ARG A 106 -12.79 -13.28 4.69
CA ARG A 106 -12.13 -14.58 4.53
C ARG A 106 -12.50 -15.53 5.67
N ARG A 107 -12.56 -15.04 6.88
CA ARG A 107 -12.96 -15.86 8.02
C ARG A 107 -14.40 -16.32 7.92
N ARG A 108 -15.26 -15.40 7.48
CA ARG A 108 -16.68 -15.68 7.41
C ARG A 108 -17.03 -16.65 6.28
N ASN A 109 -16.32 -16.56 5.17
CA ASN A 109 -16.72 -17.27 3.95
C ASN A 109 -15.52 -17.80 3.18
N GLY A 110 -14.55 -18.34 3.88
CA GLY A 110 -13.27 -18.74 3.30
C GLY A 110 -13.37 -19.79 2.19
N LYS A 111 -14.40 -20.63 2.23
CA LYS A 111 -14.52 -21.71 1.25
C LYS A 111 -15.08 -21.24 -0.09
N ASN A 112 -15.67 -20.06 -0.12
CA ASN A 112 -16.33 -19.56 -1.33
C ASN A 112 -15.52 -18.47 -2.02
N ILE A 113 -14.28 -18.24 -1.60
CA ILE A 113 -13.43 -17.19 -2.19
C ILE A 113 -12.77 -17.73 -3.45
N LYS A 114 -13.01 -17.04 -4.55
CA LYS A 114 -12.37 -17.39 -5.82
C LYS A 114 -10.96 -16.83 -5.85
N PRO A 115 -9.95 -17.64 -6.17
CA PRO A 115 -8.57 -17.13 -6.26
C PRO A 115 -8.45 -16.02 -7.32
N TRP A 116 -7.74 -14.96 -6.96
CA TRP A 116 -7.45 -13.88 -7.89
C TRP A 116 -6.33 -14.31 -8.85
N LYS A 117 -6.49 -14.00 -10.13
CA LYS A 117 -5.47 -14.29 -11.12
C LYS A 117 -5.10 -13.04 -11.89
N ALA A 118 -3.82 -12.73 -11.91
CA ALA A 118 -3.32 -11.51 -12.57
C ALA A 118 -3.70 -11.44 -14.04
N ARG A 119 -3.75 -12.56 -14.73
CA ARG A 119 -4.08 -12.60 -16.17
C ARG A 119 -5.51 -12.16 -16.47
N ASP A 120 -6.40 -12.27 -15.48
CA ASP A 120 -7.79 -11.87 -15.64
C ASP A 120 -7.98 -10.37 -15.41
N GLU A 121 -6.97 -9.70 -14.86
CA GLU A 121 -7.02 -8.29 -14.48
C GLU A 121 -5.78 -7.57 -15.00
N PRO A 122 -5.69 -7.35 -16.31
CA PRO A 122 -4.47 -6.78 -16.90
C PRO A 122 -4.10 -5.39 -16.39
N GLU A 123 -5.07 -4.61 -15.93
CA GLU A 123 -4.79 -3.29 -15.39
C GLU A 123 -3.97 -3.32 -14.10
N TRP A 124 -3.87 -4.48 -13.45
CA TRP A 124 -3.06 -4.65 -12.25
C TRP A 124 -1.61 -4.98 -12.56
N ALA A 125 -1.28 -5.15 -13.84
CA ALA A 125 0.07 -5.51 -14.27
C ALA A 125 0.90 -4.32 -14.75
N SER A 126 0.29 -3.17 -14.94
CA SER A 126 0.99 -1.99 -15.51
C SER A 126 1.91 -1.35 -14.53
#